data_e983cfe3ec5c7e7f77ad7129b8b058fc
#
_entry.id   e983cfe3ec5c7e7f77ad7129b8b058fc
#
_cell.length_a   1.000
_cell.length_b   1.000
_cell.length_c   1.000
_cell.angle_alpha   90.00
_cell.angle_beta   90.00
_cell.angle_gamma   90.00
#
_symmetry.space_group_name_H-M   'P 1'
#
loop_
_entity.id
_entity.type
_entity.pdbx_description
1 polymer ?
#
loop_
_entity_poly.entity_id
_entity_poly.type
_entity_poly.pdbx_seq_one_letter_code
_entity_poly.pdbx_strand_id
1 'polypeptide(L)'
;MKLSAKILSLLLAVLMVLSLCTFVTAEEEAVENVETAAPVEAAVTILYTNDVHTYIDKDMSYATIAALKQALIAEGKQVLLVDAGDHIQGTAYGSLDKGETISKLMNAAKYDAATLGNHEFDYEMAGTLATI
;
A
#
# COMPACT_ATOMS: atom_id res chain seq x y z
N MET A 1 68.10 -26.31 29.43
CA MET A 1 68.01 -26.96 28.10
C MET A 1 67.63 -25.87 27.08
N LYS A 2 68.49 -25.61 26.10
CA LYS A 2 68.14 -24.64 25.03
C LYS A 2 67.30 -25.34 23.96
N LEU A 3 66.04 -24.98 23.81
CA LEU A 3 65.21 -25.49 22.76
C LEU A 3 65.83 -25.14 21.40
N SER A 4 65.97 -26.07 20.47
CA SER A 4 66.58 -25.76 19.20
C SER A 4 65.69 -24.84 18.37
N ALA A 5 66.31 -23.92 17.61
CA ALA A 5 65.56 -22.96 16.79
C ALA A 5 64.54 -23.62 15.84
N LYS A 6 64.80 -24.85 15.41
CA LYS A 6 63.87 -25.63 14.56
C LYS A 6 62.62 -26.08 15.29
N ILE A 7 62.72 -26.42 16.58
CA ILE A 7 61.55 -26.81 17.37
C ILE A 7 60.71 -25.58 17.71
N LEU A 8 61.35 -24.44 17.96
CA LEU A 8 60.58 -23.15 18.21
C LEU A 8 59.86 -22.70 16.96
N SER A 9 60.46 -22.81 15.76
CA SER A 9 59.84 -22.48 14.49
C SER A 9 58.62 -23.37 14.18
N LEU A 10 58.73 -24.67 14.47
CA LEU A 10 57.62 -25.62 14.28
C LEU A 10 56.44 -25.34 15.23
N LEU A 11 56.74 -25.00 16.49
CA LEU A 11 55.74 -24.60 17.46
C LEU A 11 54.99 -23.31 17.07
N LEU A 12 55.72 -22.30 16.53
CA LEU A 12 55.10 -21.06 16.04
C LEU A 12 54.19 -21.29 14.84
N ALA A 13 54.61 -22.17 13.90
CA ALA A 13 53.80 -22.49 12.73
C ALA A 13 52.51 -23.23 13.12
N VAL A 14 52.58 -24.15 14.07
CA VAL A 14 51.37 -24.86 14.59
C VAL A 14 50.44 -23.92 15.32
N LEU A 15 50.95 -22.95 16.10
CA LEU A 15 50.11 -21.94 16.76
C LEU A 15 49.41 -21.02 15.76
N MET A 16 50.09 -20.63 14.66
CA MET A 16 49.45 -19.83 13.59
C MET A 16 48.32 -20.57 12.88
N VAL A 17 48.51 -21.87 12.59
CA VAL A 17 47.48 -22.69 11.94
C VAL A 17 46.28 -22.89 12.87
N LEU A 18 46.51 -23.13 14.16
CA LEU A 18 45.40 -23.23 15.13
C LEU A 18 44.62 -21.90 15.30
N SER A 19 45.32 -20.75 15.22
CA SER A 19 44.66 -19.44 15.29
C SER A 19 43.81 -19.12 14.05
N LEU A 20 44.19 -19.61 12.87
CA LEU A 20 43.37 -19.48 11.67
C LEU A 20 42.09 -20.37 11.71
N CYS A 21 42.20 -21.57 12.28
CA CYS A 21 41.01 -22.46 12.40
C CYS A 21 39.98 -21.94 13.36
N THR A 22 40.34 -21.18 14.40
CA THR A 22 39.36 -20.60 15.32
C THR A 22 38.66 -19.37 14.75
N PHE A 23 39.24 -18.71 13.74
CA PHE A 23 38.58 -17.56 13.07
C PHE A 23 37.54 -18.01 12.05
N VAL A 24 37.71 -19.17 11.42
CA VAL A 24 36.77 -19.70 10.41
C VAL A 24 35.51 -20.26 11.05
N THR A 25 35.53 -20.73 12.30
CA THR A 25 34.38 -21.27 12.99
C THR A 25 33.52 -20.19 13.71
N ALA A 26 34.05 -18.97 13.88
CA ALA A 26 33.33 -17.88 14.53
C ALA A 26 32.44 -17.07 13.56
N GLU A 27 32.63 -17.22 12.24
CA GLU A 27 31.83 -16.53 11.23
C GLU A 27 30.60 -17.34 10.80
N GLU A 28 30.52 -18.63 11.10
CA GLU A 28 29.40 -19.48 10.69
C GLU A 28 28.24 -19.49 11.70
N GLU A 29 28.44 -19.02 12.94
CA GLU A 29 27.38 -18.97 13.95
C GLU A 29 26.56 -17.63 13.95
N ALA A 30 26.96 -16.63 13.14
CA ALA A 30 26.27 -15.33 13.09
C ALA A 30 25.21 -15.22 11.98
N VAL A 31 24.99 -16.26 11.17
CA VAL A 31 24.05 -16.22 10.04
C VAL A 31 22.79 -17.05 10.26
N GLU A 32 22.66 -17.75 11.39
CA GLU A 32 21.56 -18.70 11.59
C GLU A 32 20.38 -18.18 12.42
N ASN A 33 20.03 -16.90 12.31
CA ASN A 33 18.71 -16.43 12.79
C ASN A 33 18.27 -15.14 12.08
N VAL A 34 18.39 -15.08 10.77
CA VAL A 34 17.45 -14.26 10.01
C VAL A 34 16.23 -15.16 9.79
N GLU A 35 15.31 -15.15 10.76
CA GLU A 35 13.95 -15.58 10.52
C GLU A 35 13.46 -14.78 9.32
N THR A 36 13.52 -15.40 8.14
CA THR A 36 12.86 -14.85 6.95
C THR A 36 11.38 -14.82 7.31
N ALA A 37 10.94 -13.68 7.83
CA ALA A 37 9.50 -13.42 7.95
C ALA A 37 8.91 -13.79 6.60
N ALA A 38 8.01 -14.76 6.59
CA ALA A 38 7.29 -15.11 5.38
C ALA A 38 6.80 -13.81 4.75
N PRO A 39 6.92 -13.65 3.42
CA PRO A 39 6.46 -12.42 2.79
C PRO A 39 5.02 -12.22 3.22
N VAL A 40 4.77 -11.16 3.98
CA VAL A 40 3.41 -10.74 4.30
C VAL A 40 2.80 -10.36 2.97
N GLU A 41 1.94 -11.21 2.44
CA GLU A 41 1.21 -10.92 1.22
C GLU A 41 0.31 -9.72 1.55
N ALA A 42 0.79 -8.53 1.17
CA ALA A 42 0.06 -7.30 1.38
C ALA A 42 -1.10 -7.25 0.39
N ALA A 43 -2.22 -7.88 0.77
CA ALA A 43 -3.44 -7.84 -0.02
C ALA A 43 -4.09 -6.46 0.12
N VAL A 44 -4.26 -5.77 -1.01
CA VAL A 44 -5.02 -4.51 -1.09
C VAL A 44 -6.44 -4.84 -1.52
N THR A 45 -7.43 -4.39 -0.74
CA THR A 45 -8.84 -4.45 -1.12
C THR A 45 -9.20 -3.22 -1.94
N ILE A 46 -9.71 -3.41 -3.15
CA ILE A 46 -10.19 -2.31 -3.99
C ILE A 46 -11.72 -2.33 -3.95
N LEU A 47 -12.29 -1.24 -3.45
CA LEU A 47 -13.70 -0.91 -3.61
C LEU A 47 -13.83 0.05 -4.79
N TYR A 48 -14.80 -0.18 -5.66
CA TYR A 48 -15.01 0.74 -6.78
C TYR A 48 -16.49 1.01 -7.02
N THR A 49 -16.77 2.21 -7.52
CA THR A 49 -18.07 2.62 -8.05
C THR A 49 -17.92 2.97 -9.52
N ASN A 50 -19.01 2.89 -10.27
CA ASN A 50 -19.07 3.15 -11.70
C ASN A 50 -20.48 3.57 -12.08
N ASP A 51 -20.65 4.58 -12.93
CA ASP A 51 -21.95 5.02 -13.44
C ASP A 51 -22.95 5.33 -12.32
N VAL A 52 -22.53 6.00 -11.26
CA VAL A 52 -23.39 6.32 -10.12
C VAL A 52 -24.46 7.34 -10.49
N HIS A 53 -24.19 8.20 -11.47
CA HIS A 53 -25.16 9.17 -12.02
C HIS A 53 -25.95 9.93 -10.96
N THR A 54 -25.26 10.33 -9.90
CA THR A 54 -25.78 11.12 -8.79
C THR A 54 -26.93 10.47 -8.00
N TYR A 55 -27.13 9.16 -8.10
CA TYR A 55 -28.11 8.41 -7.32
C TYR A 55 -27.62 8.22 -5.87
N ILE A 56 -27.74 9.27 -5.05
CA ILE A 56 -27.30 9.30 -3.66
C ILE A 56 -28.30 8.73 -2.66
N ASP A 57 -29.53 8.48 -3.08
CA ASP A 57 -30.68 8.05 -2.28
C ASP A 57 -31.02 6.56 -2.45
N LYS A 58 -30.13 5.79 -3.05
CA LYS A 58 -30.24 4.33 -3.19
C LYS A 58 -29.49 3.59 -2.09
N ASP A 59 -29.71 2.29 -1.99
CA ASP A 59 -29.13 1.43 -0.98
C ASP A 59 -27.58 1.48 -0.94
N MET A 60 -26.95 1.65 -2.09
CA MET A 60 -25.50 1.88 -2.24
C MET A 60 -25.17 3.36 -2.37
N SER A 61 -25.51 4.14 -1.35
CA SER A 61 -25.14 5.56 -1.28
C SER A 61 -23.66 5.78 -0.96
N TYR A 62 -23.18 7.01 -1.14
CA TYR A 62 -21.83 7.41 -0.71
C TYR A 62 -21.58 7.17 0.79
N ALA A 63 -22.63 7.32 1.62
CA ALA A 63 -22.53 7.00 3.05
C ALA A 63 -22.33 5.50 3.30
N THR A 64 -23.05 4.65 2.55
CA THR A 64 -22.94 3.20 2.65
C THR A 64 -21.55 2.71 2.24
N ILE A 65 -21.01 3.20 1.12
CA ILE A 65 -19.67 2.79 0.67
C ILE A 65 -18.57 3.31 1.60
N ALA A 66 -18.74 4.52 2.15
CA ALA A 66 -17.83 5.06 3.16
C ALA A 66 -17.82 4.20 4.43
N ALA A 67 -19.00 3.79 4.90
CA ALA A 67 -19.11 2.89 6.07
C ALA A 67 -18.45 1.52 5.80
N LEU A 68 -18.63 0.96 4.61
CA LEU A 68 -17.97 -0.28 4.21
C LEU A 68 -16.45 -0.12 4.19
N LYS A 69 -15.91 0.97 3.61
CA LYS A 69 -14.47 1.27 3.64
C LYS A 69 -13.95 1.29 5.07
N GLN A 70 -14.63 2.00 5.97
CA GLN A 70 -14.22 2.10 7.37
C GLN A 70 -14.28 0.75 8.09
N ALA A 71 -15.28 -0.07 7.85
CA ALA A 71 -15.38 -1.40 8.43
C ALA A 71 -14.20 -2.30 8.00
N LEU A 72 -13.86 -2.30 6.72
CA LEU A 72 -12.72 -3.07 6.21
C LEU A 72 -11.38 -2.58 6.76
N ILE A 73 -11.20 -1.26 6.91
CA ILE A 73 -10.02 -0.69 7.56
C ILE A 73 -9.95 -1.11 9.03
N ALA A 74 -11.08 -1.11 9.74
CA ALA A 74 -11.13 -1.56 11.13
C ALA A 74 -10.79 -3.07 11.30
N GLU A 75 -11.00 -3.87 10.26
CA GLU A 75 -10.54 -5.26 10.17
C GLU A 75 -9.04 -5.38 9.85
N GLY A 76 -8.31 -4.28 9.74
CA GLY A 76 -6.88 -4.25 9.42
C GLY A 76 -6.54 -4.36 7.93
N LYS A 77 -7.52 -4.24 7.03
CA LYS A 77 -7.28 -4.30 5.59
C LYS A 77 -6.76 -2.97 5.06
N GLN A 78 -5.89 -3.04 4.06
CA GLN A 78 -5.56 -1.89 3.22
C GLN A 78 -6.66 -1.74 2.16
N VAL A 79 -7.31 -0.57 2.12
CA VAL A 79 -8.47 -0.35 1.26
C VAL A 79 -8.26 0.87 0.39
N LEU A 80 -8.44 0.70 -0.93
CA LEU A 80 -8.59 1.78 -1.89
C LEU A 80 -10.06 1.87 -2.32
N LEU A 81 -10.61 3.07 -2.31
CA LEU A 81 -11.94 3.38 -2.82
C LEU A 81 -11.78 4.28 -4.04
N VAL A 82 -12.19 3.79 -5.19
CA VAL A 82 -12.02 4.48 -6.48
C VAL A 82 -13.34 4.57 -7.23
N ASP A 83 -13.42 5.53 -8.15
CA ASP A 83 -14.59 5.69 -9.02
C ASP A 83 -14.18 5.63 -10.50
N ALA A 84 -14.96 4.93 -11.29
CA ALA A 84 -14.68 4.70 -12.71
C ALA A 84 -15.36 5.72 -13.65
N GLY A 85 -15.94 6.80 -13.10
CA GLY A 85 -16.51 7.91 -13.86
C GLY A 85 -18.04 7.90 -13.94
N ASP A 86 -18.58 8.90 -14.58
CA ASP A 86 -20.01 9.20 -14.72
C ASP A 86 -20.71 9.38 -13.35
N HIS A 87 -20.11 10.18 -12.50
CA HIS A 87 -20.60 10.41 -11.16
C HIS A 87 -21.32 11.76 -10.98
N ILE A 88 -21.02 12.82 -11.79
CA ILE A 88 -21.50 14.19 -11.54
C ILE A 88 -22.84 14.53 -12.19
N GLN A 89 -23.30 13.76 -13.16
CA GLN A 89 -24.51 14.02 -13.95
C GLN A 89 -25.56 12.92 -13.75
N GLY A 90 -26.85 13.24 -13.78
CA GLY A 90 -27.95 12.27 -13.73
C GLY A 90 -29.20 12.86 -13.05
N THR A 91 -29.26 12.82 -11.71
CA THR A 91 -30.41 13.37 -10.96
C THR A 91 -30.26 14.87 -10.70
N ALA A 92 -31.26 15.47 -10.06
CA ALA A 92 -31.19 16.87 -9.63
C ALA A 92 -30.02 17.17 -8.69
N TYR A 93 -29.56 16.21 -7.93
CA TYR A 93 -28.43 16.37 -7.00
C TYR A 93 -27.11 16.75 -7.69
N GLY A 94 -26.89 16.28 -8.91
CA GLY A 94 -25.70 16.67 -9.67
C GLY A 94 -25.99 17.78 -10.69
N SER A 95 -27.18 17.75 -11.31
CA SER A 95 -27.51 18.67 -12.40
C SER A 95 -27.69 20.12 -11.94
N LEU A 96 -28.13 20.37 -10.70
CA LEU A 96 -28.41 21.73 -10.20
C LEU A 96 -27.14 22.55 -9.96
N ASP A 97 -26.05 21.93 -9.55
CA ASP A 97 -24.78 22.59 -9.25
C ASP A 97 -23.60 22.03 -10.06
N LYS A 98 -23.93 21.34 -11.17
CA LYS A 98 -22.94 20.79 -12.11
C LYS A 98 -21.95 19.81 -11.45
N GLY A 99 -22.42 19.05 -10.46
CA GLY A 99 -21.63 18.02 -9.79
C GLY A 99 -20.87 18.46 -8.55
N GLU A 100 -20.93 19.75 -8.16
CA GLU A 100 -20.19 20.25 -6.97
C GLU A 100 -20.60 19.51 -5.69
N THR A 101 -21.89 19.26 -5.48
CA THR A 101 -22.38 18.48 -4.34
C THR A 101 -21.83 17.05 -4.36
N ILE A 102 -21.81 16.42 -5.52
CA ILE A 102 -21.30 15.05 -5.66
C ILE A 102 -19.82 14.98 -5.32
N SER A 103 -18.99 15.89 -5.83
CA SER A 103 -17.56 15.95 -5.50
C SER A 103 -17.33 16.13 -3.99
N LYS A 104 -18.13 16.96 -3.33
CA LYS A 104 -18.10 17.11 -1.87
C LYS A 104 -18.46 15.81 -1.14
N LEU A 105 -19.46 15.07 -1.62
CA LEU A 105 -19.85 13.78 -1.05
C LEU A 105 -18.77 12.71 -1.24
N MET A 106 -18.15 12.64 -2.42
CA MET A 106 -17.03 11.73 -2.69
C MET A 106 -15.83 12.04 -1.81
N ASN A 107 -15.48 13.32 -1.64
CA ASN A 107 -14.42 13.76 -0.72
C ASN A 107 -14.76 13.40 0.74
N ALA A 108 -16.01 13.58 1.17
CA ALA A 108 -16.46 13.19 2.52
C ALA A 108 -16.40 11.66 2.72
N ALA A 109 -16.75 10.89 1.69
CA ALA A 109 -16.65 9.42 1.68
C ALA A 109 -15.22 8.91 1.58
N LYS A 110 -14.24 9.81 1.37
CA LYS A 110 -12.81 9.50 1.27
C LYS A 110 -12.49 8.59 0.08
N TYR A 111 -13.00 8.95 -1.10
CA TYR A 111 -12.49 8.37 -2.34
C TYR A 111 -11.00 8.70 -2.48
N ASP A 112 -10.23 7.71 -2.91
CA ASP A 112 -8.79 7.85 -3.08
C ASP A 112 -8.42 8.31 -4.48
N ALA A 113 -9.26 7.98 -5.48
CA ALA A 113 -9.14 8.43 -6.86
C ALA A 113 -10.47 8.30 -7.59
N ALA A 114 -10.63 9.09 -8.64
CA ALA A 114 -11.72 8.97 -9.60
C ALA A 114 -11.17 9.19 -11.01
N THR A 115 -11.76 8.53 -12.01
CA THR A 115 -11.52 8.86 -13.42
C THR A 115 -12.69 9.68 -13.95
N LEU A 116 -12.51 10.25 -15.13
CA LEU A 116 -13.56 10.97 -15.83
C LEU A 116 -14.25 10.01 -16.81
N GLY A 117 -15.57 9.92 -16.72
CA GLY A 117 -16.41 9.31 -17.74
C GLY A 117 -16.81 10.34 -18.81
N ASN A 118 -17.79 10.02 -19.64
CA ASN A 118 -18.25 10.96 -20.66
C ASN A 118 -19.11 12.09 -20.06
N HIS A 119 -19.85 11.84 -19.01
CA HIS A 119 -20.76 12.84 -18.38
C HIS A 119 -20.03 13.87 -17.50
N GLU A 120 -18.79 13.66 -17.15
CA GLU A 120 -17.95 14.68 -16.53
C GLU A 120 -17.69 15.87 -17.47
N PHE A 121 -17.88 15.69 -18.78
CA PHE A 121 -17.72 16.76 -19.78
C PHE A 121 -19.02 17.45 -20.18
N ASP A 122 -20.16 17.07 -19.64
CA ASP A 122 -21.49 17.66 -19.96
C ASP A 122 -21.59 19.15 -19.60
N TYR A 123 -20.79 19.59 -18.64
CA TYR A 123 -20.76 20.98 -18.17
C TYR A 123 -19.57 21.78 -18.72
N GLU A 124 -19.04 21.38 -19.87
CA GLU A 124 -17.85 21.92 -20.51
C GLU A 124 -16.57 21.73 -19.65
N MET A 125 -15.42 22.02 -20.22
CA MET A 125 -14.14 21.87 -19.52
C MET A 125 -14.06 22.65 -18.21
N ALA A 126 -14.68 23.85 -18.15
CA ALA A 126 -14.67 24.66 -16.94
C ALA A 126 -15.46 24.00 -15.80
N GLY A 127 -16.59 23.34 -16.12
CA GLY A 127 -17.36 22.57 -15.14
C GLY A 127 -16.58 21.34 -14.66
N THR A 128 -15.99 20.59 -15.57
CA THR A 128 -15.13 19.44 -15.23
C THR A 128 -14.02 19.84 -14.27
N LEU A 129 -13.27 20.89 -14.57
CA LEU A 129 -12.16 21.38 -13.73
C LEU A 129 -12.59 21.90 -12.35
N ALA A 130 -13.85 22.26 -12.18
CA ALA A 130 -14.39 22.71 -10.89
C ALA A 130 -14.78 21.55 -9.96
N THR A 131 -14.84 20.32 -10.48
CA THR A 131 -15.29 19.12 -9.75
C THR A 131 -14.20 18.10 -9.45
N ILE A 132 -12.98 18.32 -9.94
CA ILE A 132 -11.80 17.47 -9.72
C ILE A 132 -10.84 18.01 -8.67
#